data_f1d298e2f527a77c21d62037cc019a7d
#
_entry.id   f1d298e2f527a77c21d62037cc019a7d
#
_cell.length_a   1.000
_cell.length_b   1.000
_cell.length_c   1.000
_cell.angle_alpha   90.00
_cell.angle_beta   90.00
_cell.angle_gamma   90.00
#
_symmetry.space_group_name_H-M   'P 1'
#
loop_
_entity.id
_entity.type
_entity.pdbx_description
1 polymer ?
#
loop_
_entity_poly.entity_id
_entity_poly.type
_entity_poly.pdbx_seq_one_letter_code
_entity_poly.pdbx_strand_id
1 'polypeptide(L)'
;MTEKISRPEFGAAMAPAHPSGEARRLLALRRSLSPELMQAPGPDAATLDAILEIAARVPDHRKMVPFRFLVLEGDARIRAGEILAKRFSADNPSATDAQVDFE
;
A
#
# COMPACT_ATOMS: atom_id res chain seq x y z
N MET A 1 -10.65 -2.16 -19.61
CA MET A 1 -9.22 -2.47 -19.86
C MET A 1 -8.40 -1.28 -19.38
N THR A 2 -7.59 -1.47 -18.38
CA THR A 2 -6.76 -0.39 -17.84
C THR A 2 -5.53 -0.27 -18.72
N GLU A 3 -5.32 0.89 -19.32
CA GLU A 3 -4.10 1.18 -20.06
C GLU A 3 -2.89 1.00 -19.12
N LYS A 4 -1.92 0.21 -19.54
CA LYS A 4 -0.70 0.03 -18.76
C LYS A 4 0.17 1.27 -18.90
N ILE A 5 0.19 2.10 -17.89
CA ILE A 5 1.06 3.27 -17.83
C ILE A 5 2.43 2.80 -17.32
N SER A 6 3.42 2.79 -18.21
CA SER A 6 4.78 2.41 -17.87
C SER A 6 5.53 3.57 -17.22
N ARG A 7 6.35 3.24 -16.23
CA ARG A 7 7.29 4.24 -15.69
C ARG A 7 8.33 4.63 -16.76
N PRO A 8 8.81 5.88 -16.75
CA PRO A 8 9.90 6.28 -17.61
C PRO A 8 11.15 5.45 -17.36
N GLU A 9 11.90 5.17 -18.41
CA GLU A 9 13.20 4.52 -18.28
C GLU A 9 14.22 5.45 -17.60
N PHE A 10 15.27 4.85 -17.07
CA PHE A 10 16.35 5.62 -16.45
C PHE A 10 17.02 6.53 -17.49
N GLY A 11 17.14 7.79 -17.16
CA GLY A 11 17.72 8.79 -18.06
C GLY A 11 16.77 9.33 -19.14
N ALA A 12 15.53 8.86 -19.20
CA ALA A 12 14.54 9.44 -20.08
C ALA A 12 14.31 10.93 -19.76
N ALA A 13 14.11 11.72 -20.79
CA ALA A 13 13.76 13.13 -20.62
C ALA A 13 12.44 13.26 -19.85
N MET A 14 12.38 14.20 -18.92
CA MET A 14 11.14 14.48 -18.22
C MET A 14 10.10 15.02 -19.20
N ALA A 15 8.91 14.44 -19.16
CA ALA A 15 7.77 15.01 -19.87
C ALA A 15 7.43 16.40 -19.31
N PRO A 16 7.01 17.35 -20.17
CA PRO A 16 6.52 18.63 -19.70
C PRO A 16 5.38 18.46 -18.71
N ALA A 17 5.35 19.30 -17.68
CA ALA A 17 4.23 19.32 -16.76
C ALA A 17 2.98 19.86 -17.46
N HIS A 18 1.88 19.15 -17.32
CA HIS A 18 0.57 19.55 -17.82
C HIS A 18 -0.40 19.76 -16.67
N PRO A 19 -1.24 20.81 -16.71
CA PRO A 19 -2.35 20.94 -15.78
C PRO A 19 -3.28 19.73 -15.89
N SER A 20 -3.65 19.12 -14.76
CA SER A 20 -4.64 18.04 -14.72
C SER A 20 -5.70 18.34 -13.66
N GLY A 21 -6.88 18.75 -14.13
CA GLY A 21 -8.02 19.00 -13.26
C GLY A 21 -8.49 17.72 -12.54
N GLU A 22 -8.43 16.58 -13.22
CA GLU A 22 -8.81 15.28 -12.65
C GLU A 22 -7.88 14.85 -11.53
N ALA A 23 -6.55 14.91 -11.74
CA ALA A 23 -5.56 14.60 -10.73
C ALA A 23 -5.71 15.52 -9.50
N ARG A 24 -5.90 16.82 -9.74
CA ARG A 24 -6.13 17.80 -8.68
C ARG A 24 -7.41 17.49 -7.89
N ARG A 25 -8.49 17.15 -8.58
CA ARG A 25 -9.76 16.77 -7.96
C ARG A 25 -9.62 15.52 -7.12
N LEU A 26 -8.98 14.48 -7.65
CA LEU A 26 -8.73 13.24 -6.94
C LEU A 26 -7.96 13.50 -5.65
N LEU A 27 -6.84 14.22 -5.72
CA LEU A 27 -6.02 14.53 -4.56
C LEU A 27 -6.74 15.38 -3.52
N ALA A 28 -7.56 16.33 -3.95
CA ALA A 28 -8.31 17.22 -3.06
C ALA A 28 -9.48 16.53 -2.36
N LEU A 29 -10.13 15.57 -3.02
CA LEU A 29 -11.36 14.95 -2.53
C LEU A 29 -11.18 13.55 -1.96
N ARG A 30 -10.03 12.90 -2.20
CA ARG A 30 -9.78 11.56 -1.66
C ARG A 30 -9.83 11.57 -0.14
N ARG A 31 -10.36 10.51 0.43
CA ARG A 31 -10.36 10.25 1.87
C ARG A 31 -9.77 8.88 2.13
N SER A 32 -9.15 8.73 3.29
CA SER A 32 -8.76 7.42 3.78
C SER A 32 -10.00 6.64 4.22
N LEU A 33 -10.06 5.39 3.83
CA LEU A 33 -11.10 4.47 4.25
C LEU A 33 -10.56 3.58 5.36
N SER A 34 -11.36 3.32 6.39
CA SER A 34 -11.02 2.31 7.40
C SER A 34 -10.93 0.93 6.74
N PRO A 35 -9.91 0.12 7.05
CA PRO A 35 -9.79 -1.23 6.53
C PRO A 35 -11.04 -2.09 6.74
N GLU A 36 -11.74 -1.90 7.84
CA GLU A 36 -12.98 -2.60 8.19
C GLU A 36 -14.12 -2.37 7.19
N LEU A 37 -14.09 -1.25 6.49
CA LEU A 37 -15.09 -0.91 5.47
C LEU A 37 -14.72 -1.43 4.08
N MET A 38 -13.54 -2.02 3.93
CA MET A 38 -13.12 -2.62 2.67
C MET A 38 -13.81 -3.98 2.50
N GLN A 39 -14.30 -4.22 1.29
CA GLN A 39 -15.02 -5.43 0.94
C GLN A 39 -14.40 -6.13 -0.26
N ALA A 40 -14.61 -7.43 -0.34
CA ALA A 40 -14.24 -8.20 -1.52
C ALA A 40 -15.07 -7.75 -2.76
N PRO A 41 -14.53 -7.92 -3.97
CA PRO A 41 -13.25 -8.53 -4.25
C PRO A 41 -12.07 -7.56 -4.05
N GLY A 42 -10.92 -8.12 -3.66
CA GLY A 42 -9.65 -7.39 -3.72
C GLY A 42 -9.16 -7.20 -5.16
N PRO A 43 -8.06 -6.46 -5.36
CA PRO A 43 -7.47 -6.29 -6.68
C PRO A 43 -6.95 -7.63 -7.23
N ASP A 44 -7.05 -7.81 -8.54
CA ASP A 44 -6.35 -8.89 -9.21
C ASP A 44 -4.83 -8.64 -9.23
N ALA A 45 -4.05 -9.63 -9.65
CA ALA A 45 -2.59 -9.55 -9.65
C ALA A 45 -2.07 -8.37 -10.48
N ALA A 46 -2.64 -8.12 -11.65
CA ALA A 46 -2.21 -7.02 -12.52
C ALA A 46 -2.52 -5.65 -11.92
N THR A 47 -3.67 -5.51 -11.29
CA THR A 47 -4.05 -4.29 -10.57
C THR A 47 -3.16 -4.07 -9.35
N LEU A 48 -2.87 -5.13 -8.60
CA LEU A 48 -1.96 -5.05 -7.45
C LEU A 48 -0.56 -4.61 -7.86
N ASP A 49 -0.01 -5.18 -8.94
CA ASP A 49 1.29 -4.78 -9.49
C ASP A 49 1.30 -3.28 -9.86
N ALA A 50 0.25 -2.80 -10.52
CA ALA A 50 0.13 -1.38 -10.87
C ALA A 50 0.06 -0.47 -9.63
N ILE A 51 -0.65 -0.88 -8.59
CA ILE A 51 -0.72 -0.17 -7.31
C ILE A 51 0.68 -0.08 -6.67
N LEU A 52 1.41 -1.19 -6.63
CA LEU A 52 2.75 -1.24 -6.05
C LEU A 52 3.76 -0.42 -6.86
N GLU A 53 3.68 -0.46 -8.19
CA GLU A 53 4.51 0.38 -9.06
C GLU A 53 4.29 1.88 -8.78
N ILE A 54 3.03 2.31 -8.62
CA ILE A 54 2.69 3.70 -8.30
C ILE A 54 3.16 4.04 -6.88
N ALA A 55 2.93 3.17 -5.92
CA ALA A 55 3.34 3.37 -4.53
C ALA A 55 4.86 3.51 -4.37
N ALA A 56 5.64 2.83 -5.22
CA ALA A 56 7.09 2.94 -5.25
C ALA A 56 7.60 4.26 -5.88
N ARG A 57 6.72 5.07 -6.48
CA ARG A 57 7.05 6.36 -7.09
C ARG A 57 7.12 7.48 -6.06
N VAL A 58 8.05 7.38 -5.14
CA VAL A 58 8.30 8.36 -4.08
C VAL A 58 9.72 8.92 -4.20
N PRO A 59 9.99 10.13 -3.70
CA PRO A 59 11.35 10.65 -3.62
C PRO A 59 12.25 9.68 -2.86
N ASP A 60 13.39 9.33 -3.46
CA ASP A 60 14.34 8.39 -2.89
C ASP A 60 15.76 8.96 -3.05
N HIS A 61 16.36 9.32 -1.93
CA HIS A 61 17.69 9.89 -1.90
C HIS A 61 18.72 8.88 -2.44
N ARG A 62 19.41 9.25 -3.52
CA ARG A 62 20.42 8.42 -4.18
C ARG A 62 19.94 7.03 -4.61
N LYS A 63 18.64 6.84 -4.79
CA LYS A 63 18.04 5.55 -5.17
C LYS A 63 18.45 4.40 -4.26
N MET A 64 18.45 4.64 -2.95
CA MET A 64 18.81 3.63 -1.95
C MET A 64 17.77 2.54 -1.83
N VAL A 65 16.55 2.76 -2.30
CA VAL A 65 15.41 1.83 -2.21
C VAL A 65 15.25 1.28 -0.78
N PRO A 66 15.08 2.16 0.24
CA PRO A 66 15.10 1.76 1.64
C PRO A 66 13.79 1.12 2.12
N PHE A 67 12.96 0.65 1.22
CA PHE A 67 11.65 0.07 1.49
C PHE A 67 11.44 -1.21 0.69
N ARG A 68 10.50 -2.00 1.15
CA ARG A 68 9.98 -3.18 0.46
C ARG A 68 8.50 -3.34 0.76
N PHE A 69 7.78 -4.01 -0.12
CA PHE A 69 6.39 -4.38 0.10
C PHE A 69 6.31 -5.85 0.51
N LEU A 70 5.49 -6.13 1.51
CA LEU A 70 5.10 -7.47 1.90
C LEU A 70 3.62 -7.63 1.60
N VAL A 71 3.30 -8.48 0.64
CA VAL A 71 1.91 -8.75 0.25
C VAL A 71 1.46 -10.02 0.96
N LEU A 72 0.42 -9.89 1.78
CA LEU A 72 -0.15 -10.98 2.56
C LEU A 72 -1.58 -11.22 2.11
N GLU A 73 -1.84 -12.38 1.53
CA GLU A 73 -3.14 -12.76 1.00
C GLU A 73 -3.65 -14.04 1.67
N GLY A 74 -4.97 -14.16 1.77
CA GLY A 74 -5.62 -15.36 2.31
C GLY A 74 -5.08 -15.74 3.70
N ASP A 75 -4.73 -17.01 3.86
CA ASP A 75 -4.24 -17.56 5.14
C ASP A 75 -2.92 -16.92 5.62
N ALA A 76 -2.11 -16.38 4.71
CA ALA A 76 -0.87 -15.68 5.09
C ALA A 76 -1.18 -14.43 5.92
N ARG A 77 -2.30 -13.74 5.64
CA ARG A 77 -2.76 -12.60 6.42
C ARG A 77 -3.12 -13.02 7.86
N ILE A 78 -3.83 -14.14 8.01
CA ILE A 78 -4.21 -14.67 9.31
C ILE A 78 -2.98 -15.04 10.12
N ARG A 79 -2.06 -15.81 9.53
CA ARG A 79 -0.80 -16.19 10.20
C ARG A 79 0.04 -14.99 10.62
N ALA A 80 0.10 -13.95 9.78
CA ALA A 80 0.81 -12.73 10.13
C ALA A 80 0.15 -12.01 11.30
N GLY A 81 -1.19 -11.96 11.35
CA GLY A 81 -1.95 -11.42 12.48
C GLY A 81 -1.66 -12.15 13.78
N GLU A 82 -1.66 -13.47 13.76
CA GLU A 82 -1.32 -14.30 14.93
C GLU A 82 0.10 -14.04 15.45
N ILE A 83 1.08 -13.92 14.55
CA ILE A 83 2.47 -13.61 14.91
C ILE A 83 2.56 -12.23 15.55
N LEU A 84 1.90 -11.24 14.95
CA LEU A 84 1.88 -9.87 15.48
C LEU A 84 1.20 -9.79 16.84
N ALA A 85 0.06 -10.43 17.02
CA ALA A 85 -0.66 -10.49 18.29
C ALA A 85 0.21 -11.13 19.39
N LYS A 86 0.87 -12.24 19.08
CA LYS A 86 1.78 -12.92 20.01
C LYS A 86 2.96 -12.02 20.40
N ARG A 87 3.54 -11.32 19.45
CA ARG A 87 4.65 -10.39 19.72
C ARG A 87 4.19 -9.22 20.56
N PHE A 88 3.05 -8.62 20.22
CA PHE A 88 2.46 -7.52 20.96
C PHE A 88 2.20 -7.90 22.43
N SER A 89 1.61 -9.08 22.69
CA SER A 89 1.38 -9.59 24.05
C SER A 89 2.67 -9.78 24.83
N ALA A 90 3.72 -10.29 24.18
CA ALA A 90 5.03 -10.47 24.83
C ALA A 90 5.68 -9.13 25.21
N ASP A 91 5.53 -8.11 24.36
CA ASP A 91 6.09 -6.78 24.60
C ASP A 91 5.22 -5.93 25.54
N ASN A 92 3.94 -6.28 25.70
CA ASN A 92 2.95 -5.57 26.52
C ASN A 92 2.20 -6.53 27.46
N PRO A 93 2.85 -7.03 28.53
CA PRO A 93 2.25 -8.05 29.40
C PRO A 93 0.95 -7.62 30.10
N SER A 94 0.70 -6.32 30.21
CA SER A 94 -0.52 -5.73 30.80
C SER A 94 -1.62 -5.43 29.79
N ALA A 95 -1.42 -5.76 28.50
CA ALA A 95 -2.42 -5.52 27.47
C ALA A 95 -3.65 -6.39 27.69
N THR A 96 -4.82 -5.81 27.45
CA THR A 96 -6.10 -6.55 27.49
C THR A 96 -6.26 -7.39 26.22
N ASP A 97 -7.11 -8.43 26.28
CA ASP A 97 -7.41 -9.25 25.12
C ASP A 97 -7.93 -8.41 23.94
N ALA A 98 -8.76 -7.41 24.21
CA ALA A 98 -9.25 -6.48 23.19
C ALA A 98 -8.13 -5.65 22.50
N GLN A 99 -7.03 -5.37 23.20
CA GLN A 99 -5.86 -4.68 22.64
C GLN A 99 -4.99 -5.62 21.81
N VAL A 100 -4.96 -6.90 22.17
CA VAL A 100 -4.21 -7.94 21.46
C VAL A 100 -4.94 -8.38 20.21
N ASP A 101 -6.26 -8.48 20.29
CA ASP A 101 -7.16 -8.96 19.25
C ASP A 101 -7.58 -7.80 18.31
N PHE A 102 -6.61 -6.98 17.97
CA PHE A 102 -6.82 -5.89 17.04
C PHE A 102 -6.94 -6.45 15.64
N GLU A 103 -8.17 -6.42 15.07
CA GLU A 103 -8.48 -6.86 13.71
C GLU A 103 -7.76 -6.05 12.61
#